data_01875ac3e05466739e93d4409c413021
#
_entry.id   01875ac3e05466739e93d4409c413021
#
_cell.length_a   1.000
_cell.length_b   1.000
_cell.length_c   1.000
_cell.angle_alpha   90.00
_cell.angle_beta   90.00
_cell.angle_gamma   90.00
#
_symmetry.space_group_name_H-M   'P 1'
#
loop_
_entity.id
_entity.type
_entity.pdbx_description
1 polymer ?
#
loop_
_entity_poly.entity_id
_entity_poly.type
_entity_poly.pdbx_seq_one_letter_code
_entity_poly.pdbx_strand_id
1 'polypeptide(L)'
;MNKLLLTTLLVLCPYLAMGQSNQKTTRKAPLIGISCSHPGRSSSTQMTYTESVIQAGGTPILISITTDSLVLTDIANRLDGIILIGGGDIHPSYFNESPIEQLGEVDSLRDVYDMALIRLAARRNIP
;
A
#
# COMPACT_ATOMS: atom_id res chain seq x y z
N MET A 1 12.64 -5.04 69.14
CA MET A 1 12.63 -4.86 67.65
C MET A 1 11.43 -5.61 67.12
N ASN A 2 10.45 -4.85 66.60
CA ASN A 2 9.09 -5.32 66.40
C ASN A 2 8.95 -6.24 65.18
N LYS A 3 8.51 -7.46 65.44
CA LYS A 3 8.14 -8.44 64.41
C LYS A 3 7.01 -7.94 63.44
N LEU A 4 6.38 -6.82 63.80
CA LEU A 4 5.31 -6.19 63.01
C LEU A 4 5.81 -5.42 61.79
N LEU A 5 7.06 -4.98 61.77
CA LEU A 5 7.67 -4.19 60.69
C LEU A 5 8.17 -5.08 59.52
N LEU A 6 8.38 -6.38 59.75
CA LEU A 6 8.90 -7.29 58.74
C LEU A 6 7.80 -7.88 57.88
N THR A 7 6.57 -7.92 58.37
CA THR A 7 5.41 -8.46 57.63
C THR A 7 4.78 -7.48 56.65
N THR A 8 4.93 -6.16 56.87
CA THR A 8 4.41 -5.13 55.96
C THR A 8 5.26 -4.94 54.71
N LEU A 9 6.57 -5.30 54.76
CA LEU A 9 7.46 -5.17 53.59
C LEU A 9 7.28 -6.29 52.55
N LEU A 10 6.73 -7.45 52.94
CA LEU A 10 6.54 -8.61 52.08
C LEU A 10 5.24 -8.59 51.28
N VAL A 11 4.27 -7.74 51.66
CA VAL A 11 2.97 -7.62 51.00
C VAL A 11 2.98 -6.59 49.85
N LEU A 12 3.95 -5.68 49.82
CA LEU A 12 4.04 -4.63 48.78
C LEU A 12 4.77 -5.10 47.48
N CYS A 13 5.46 -6.23 47.53
CA CYS A 13 6.27 -6.70 46.40
C CYS A 13 5.48 -7.28 45.21
N PRO A 14 4.26 -7.88 45.35
CA PRO A 14 3.55 -8.41 44.21
C PRO A 14 2.82 -7.32 43.37
N TYR A 15 2.60 -6.11 43.90
CA TYR A 15 1.91 -5.04 43.17
C TYR A 15 2.80 -4.30 42.16
N LEU A 16 4.13 -4.39 42.28
CA LEU A 16 5.07 -3.77 41.32
C LEU A 16 5.35 -4.62 40.08
N ALA A 17 4.93 -5.88 40.07
CA ALA A 17 5.16 -6.80 38.96
C ALA A 17 4.06 -6.78 37.88
N MET A 18 2.96 -6.03 38.08
CA MET A 18 1.83 -5.99 37.14
C MET A 18 1.87 -4.83 36.14
N GLY A 19 2.99 -4.09 36.08
CA GLY A 19 3.16 -2.93 35.20
C GLY A 19 4.00 -3.18 33.95
N GLN A 20 4.24 -4.43 33.53
CA GLN A 20 4.80 -4.67 32.20
C GLN A 20 3.65 -4.55 31.19
N SER A 21 3.36 -3.32 30.76
CA SER A 21 2.62 -3.08 29.54
C SER A 21 3.36 -3.81 28.43
N ASN A 22 2.75 -4.87 27.91
CA ASN A 22 3.16 -5.56 26.70
C ASN A 22 3.08 -4.51 25.58
N GLN A 23 4.13 -3.72 25.39
CA GLN A 23 4.29 -2.87 24.22
C GLN A 23 4.39 -3.82 23.04
N LYS A 24 3.21 -4.21 22.52
CA LYS A 24 3.08 -4.78 21.20
C LYS A 24 3.70 -3.73 20.27
N THR A 25 4.94 -3.95 19.86
CA THR A 25 5.57 -3.16 18.80
C THR A 25 4.65 -3.33 17.59
N THR A 26 3.75 -2.38 17.41
CA THR A 26 2.88 -2.32 16.24
C THR A 26 3.76 -1.97 15.06
N ARG A 27 4.32 -3.00 14.41
CA ARG A 27 4.97 -2.83 13.12
C ARG A 27 3.91 -2.23 12.20
N LYS A 28 4.14 -0.99 11.77
CA LYS A 28 3.24 -0.31 10.85
C LYS A 28 3.18 -1.15 9.57
N ALA A 29 1.99 -1.64 9.22
CA ALA A 29 1.80 -2.39 7.98
C ALA A 29 2.18 -1.50 6.78
N PRO A 30 2.89 -2.02 5.77
CA PRO A 30 3.23 -1.26 4.58
C PRO A 30 1.97 -0.82 3.84
N LEU A 31 1.97 0.40 3.33
CA LEU A 31 0.89 0.99 2.56
C LEU A 31 1.11 0.70 1.09
N ILE A 32 0.25 -0.11 0.49
CA ILE A 32 0.38 -0.58 -0.88
C ILE A 32 -0.68 0.05 -1.77
N GLY A 33 -0.25 0.86 -2.72
CA GLY A 33 -1.12 1.43 -3.74
C GLY A 33 -1.45 0.39 -4.81
N ILE A 34 -2.72 0.29 -5.19
CA ILE A 34 -3.19 -0.60 -6.26
C ILE A 34 -3.79 0.27 -7.35
N SER A 35 -3.25 0.18 -8.57
CA SER A 35 -3.82 0.89 -9.70
C SER A 35 -5.24 0.41 -10.03
N CYS A 36 -5.98 1.19 -10.81
CA CYS A 36 -7.37 0.89 -11.15
C CYS A 36 -7.58 0.89 -12.66
N SER A 37 -8.62 0.21 -13.10
CA SER A 37 -9.29 0.45 -14.38
C SER A 37 -10.41 1.48 -14.20
N HIS A 38 -10.94 2.02 -15.32
CA HIS A 38 -12.01 3.02 -15.28
C HIS A 38 -13.24 2.65 -16.14
N PRO A 39 -14.04 1.68 -15.72
CA PRO A 39 -15.27 1.40 -16.44
C PRO A 39 -16.19 2.63 -16.38
N GLY A 40 -16.32 3.34 -17.50
CA GLY A 40 -17.06 4.61 -17.56
C GLY A 40 -16.40 5.73 -16.75
N ARG A 41 -17.06 6.21 -15.70
CA ARG A 41 -16.56 7.28 -14.82
C ARG A 41 -16.19 6.78 -13.41
N SER A 42 -15.90 5.52 -13.27
CA SER A 42 -15.53 4.89 -11.99
C SER A 42 -14.09 4.43 -12.01
N SER A 43 -13.43 4.42 -10.88
CA SER A 43 -12.16 3.72 -10.70
C SER A 43 -12.41 2.43 -9.94
N SER A 44 -11.95 1.29 -10.46
CA SER A 44 -12.21 -0.03 -9.85
C SER A 44 -11.04 -0.98 -10.03
N THR A 45 -10.98 -1.98 -9.15
CA THR A 45 -10.08 -3.13 -9.27
C THR A 45 -10.77 -4.38 -8.75
N GLN A 46 -10.26 -5.55 -9.10
CA GLN A 46 -10.75 -6.81 -8.55
C GLN A 46 -10.36 -6.94 -7.08
N MET A 47 -11.27 -7.44 -6.26
CA MET A 47 -11.05 -7.64 -4.81
C MET A 47 -9.84 -8.53 -4.50
N THR A 48 -9.52 -9.47 -5.40
CA THR A 48 -8.37 -10.37 -5.25
C THR A 48 -7.04 -9.65 -5.04
N TYR A 49 -6.85 -8.46 -5.62
CA TYR A 49 -5.65 -7.65 -5.38
C TYR A 49 -5.60 -7.11 -3.94
N THR A 50 -6.73 -6.57 -3.46
CA THR A 50 -6.81 -6.07 -2.08
C THR A 50 -6.66 -7.18 -1.05
N GLU A 51 -7.30 -8.32 -1.28
CA GLU A 51 -7.21 -9.51 -0.44
C GLU A 51 -5.77 -10.04 -0.36
N SER A 52 -5.07 -10.10 -1.50
CA SER A 52 -3.66 -10.55 -1.54
C SER A 52 -2.74 -9.63 -0.72
N VAL A 53 -2.93 -8.31 -0.80
CA VAL A 53 -2.17 -7.34 0.02
C VAL A 53 -2.46 -7.53 1.51
N ILE A 54 -3.72 -7.71 1.89
CA ILE A 54 -4.12 -7.95 3.29
C ILE A 54 -3.51 -9.26 3.81
N GLN A 55 -3.59 -10.34 3.04
CA GLN A 55 -3.01 -11.63 3.40
C GLN A 55 -1.49 -11.56 3.57
N ALA A 56 -0.81 -10.72 2.79
CA ALA A 56 0.62 -10.44 2.93
C ALA A 56 0.97 -9.52 4.11
N GLY A 57 -0.03 -9.02 4.85
CA GLY A 57 0.17 -8.13 6.00
C GLY A 57 0.34 -6.65 5.64
N GLY A 58 -0.01 -6.25 4.41
CA GLY A 58 -0.03 -4.87 3.96
C GLY A 58 -1.40 -4.19 4.13
N THR A 59 -1.42 -2.89 3.94
CA THR A 59 -2.65 -2.07 3.89
C THR A 59 -2.88 -1.64 2.44
N PRO A 60 -3.92 -2.14 1.75
CA PRO A 60 -4.20 -1.77 0.37
C PRO A 60 -4.87 -0.40 0.29
N ILE A 61 -4.47 0.42 -0.69
CA ILE A 61 -5.16 1.66 -1.08
C ILE A 61 -5.37 1.63 -2.60
N LEU A 62 -6.58 1.90 -3.03
CA LEU A 62 -6.88 2.08 -4.45
C LEU A 62 -6.43 3.47 -4.91
N ILE A 63 -5.64 3.51 -5.97
CA ILE A 63 -5.23 4.76 -6.59
C ILE A 63 -6.22 5.05 -7.71
N SER A 64 -7.10 6.04 -7.50
CA SER A 64 -8.05 6.45 -8.53
C SER A 64 -7.33 6.97 -9.76
N ILE A 65 -7.88 6.68 -10.94
CA ILE A 65 -7.33 7.18 -12.20
C ILE A 65 -7.41 8.71 -12.25
N THR A 66 -6.26 9.32 -12.45
CA THR A 66 -6.09 10.75 -12.69
C THR A 66 -4.85 10.99 -13.54
N THR A 67 -4.86 12.05 -14.32
CA THR A 67 -3.68 12.52 -15.07
C THR A 67 -2.98 13.68 -14.38
N ASP A 68 -3.47 14.10 -13.22
CA ASP A 68 -2.84 15.15 -12.41
C ASP A 68 -1.54 14.62 -11.78
N SER A 69 -0.41 15.08 -12.30
CA SER A 69 0.92 14.64 -11.87
C SER A 69 1.25 15.05 -10.43
N LEU A 70 0.68 16.13 -9.91
CA LEU A 70 0.89 16.57 -8.53
C LEU A 70 0.16 15.62 -7.58
N VAL A 71 -1.09 15.29 -7.91
CA VAL A 71 -1.88 14.32 -7.12
C VAL A 71 -1.20 12.95 -7.11
N LEU A 72 -0.78 12.43 -8.27
CA LEU A 72 -0.06 11.15 -8.33
C LEU A 72 1.26 11.18 -7.56
N THR A 73 1.97 12.30 -7.61
CA THR A 73 3.20 12.52 -6.85
C THR A 73 2.96 12.48 -5.34
N ASP A 74 1.92 13.16 -4.87
CA ASP A 74 1.55 13.19 -3.45
C ASP A 74 1.11 11.81 -2.95
N ILE A 75 0.38 11.07 -3.76
CA ILE A 75 0.00 9.69 -3.45
C ILE A 75 1.26 8.82 -3.34
N ALA A 76 2.12 8.82 -4.38
CA ALA A 76 3.33 8.01 -4.41
C ALA A 76 4.29 8.32 -3.24
N ASN A 77 4.32 9.56 -2.73
CA ASN A 77 5.10 9.95 -1.56
C ASN A 77 4.69 9.23 -0.25
N ARG A 78 3.51 8.67 -0.22
CA ARG A 78 2.92 8.06 0.98
C ARG A 78 2.93 6.53 0.92
N LEU A 79 3.27 5.94 -0.23
CA LEU A 79 3.21 4.51 -0.47
C LEU A 79 4.55 3.84 -0.17
N ASP A 80 4.47 2.63 0.37
CA ASP A 80 5.61 1.74 0.58
C ASP A 80 5.77 0.74 -0.59
N GLY A 81 4.76 0.62 -1.46
CA GLY A 81 4.76 -0.22 -2.66
C GLY A 81 3.62 0.11 -3.60
N ILE A 82 3.72 -0.28 -4.88
CA ILE A 82 2.69 -0.10 -5.90
C ILE A 82 2.46 -1.39 -6.66
N ILE A 83 1.20 -1.76 -6.83
CA ILE A 83 0.76 -2.85 -7.70
C ILE A 83 0.02 -2.25 -8.89
N LEU A 84 0.50 -2.55 -10.10
CA LEU A 84 -0.22 -2.26 -11.33
C LEU A 84 -1.07 -3.48 -11.69
N ILE A 85 -2.37 -3.26 -11.84
CA ILE A 85 -3.28 -4.35 -12.21
C ILE A 85 -3.15 -4.70 -13.69
N GLY A 86 -3.43 -5.96 -14.03
CA GLY A 86 -3.56 -6.39 -15.42
C GLY A 86 -4.72 -5.72 -16.15
N GLY A 87 -4.84 -5.91 -17.45
CA GLY A 87 -5.91 -5.34 -18.27
C GLY A 87 -5.62 -5.45 -19.75
N GLY A 88 -6.08 -4.48 -20.54
CA GLY A 88 -5.81 -4.36 -21.97
C GLY A 88 -4.34 -4.10 -22.28
N ASP A 89 -4.04 -4.03 -23.58
CA ASP A 89 -2.68 -3.81 -24.06
C ASP A 89 -2.26 -2.34 -23.87
N ILE A 90 -0.95 -2.12 -23.69
CA ILE A 90 -0.36 -0.79 -23.67
C ILE A 90 -0.10 -0.36 -25.12
N HIS A 91 -0.40 0.90 -25.44
CA HIS A 91 -0.17 1.41 -26.80
C HIS A 91 1.32 1.29 -27.19
N PRO A 92 1.65 0.66 -28.33
CA PRO A 92 3.03 0.34 -28.72
C PRO A 92 3.96 1.54 -28.84
N SER A 93 3.43 2.75 -29.05
CA SER A 93 4.24 3.98 -29.08
C SER A 93 5.02 4.25 -27.78
N TYR A 94 4.62 3.67 -26.65
CA TYR A 94 5.36 3.82 -25.39
C TYR A 94 6.73 3.11 -25.39
N PHE A 95 6.90 2.15 -26.29
CA PHE A 95 8.18 1.44 -26.50
C PHE A 95 8.71 1.56 -27.94
N ASN A 96 8.27 2.60 -28.68
CA ASN A 96 8.71 2.94 -30.05
C ASN A 96 8.37 1.86 -31.09
N GLU A 97 7.28 1.14 -30.91
CA GLU A 97 6.78 0.16 -31.86
C GLU A 97 5.51 0.65 -32.57
N SER A 98 5.22 0.06 -33.72
CA SER A 98 3.95 0.26 -34.44
C SER A 98 2.91 -0.77 -34.01
N PRO A 99 1.62 -0.41 -34.02
CA PRO A 99 0.54 -1.38 -33.78
C PRO A 99 0.62 -2.56 -34.74
N ILE A 100 0.35 -3.75 -34.22
CA ILE A 100 0.25 -5.01 -34.99
C ILE A 100 -1.19 -5.48 -35.01
N GLU A 101 -1.51 -6.41 -35.92
CA GLU A 101 -2.87 -6.94 -36.06
C GLU A 101 -3.41 -7.62 -34.80
N GLN A 102 -2.51 -8.18 -33.97
CA GLN A 102 -2.85 -8.87 -32.72
C GLN A 102 -3.01 -7.93 -31.54
N LEU A 103 -2.84 -6.60 -31.73
CA LEU A 103 -3.04 -5.62 -30.67
C LEU A 103 -4.48 -5.68 -30.16
N GLY A 104 -4.65 -5.91 -28.86
CA GLY A 104 -5.94 -5.92 -28.20
C GLY A 104 -6.48 -4.53 -27.91
N GLU A 105 -7.39 -4.44 -26.96
CA GLU A 105 -7.99 -3.17 -26.53
C GLU A 105 -6.94 -2.31 -25.82
N VAL A 106 -6.80 -1.07 -26.27
CA VAL A 106 -5.90 -0.05 -25.68
C VAL A 106 -6.73 1.01 -25.00
N ASP A 107 -6.42 1.28 -23.74
CA ASP A 107 -7.02 2.35 -22.95
C ASP A 107 -6.00 3.48 -22.73
N SER A 108 -6.04 4.47 -23.62
CA SER A 108 -5.06 5.57 -23.60
C SER A 108 -5.03 6.38 -22.30
N LEU A 109 -6.17 6.52 -21.61
CA LEU A 109 -6.21 7.23 -20.32
C LEU A 109 -5.48 6.41 -19.25
N ARG A 110 -5.72 5.12 -19.25
CA ARG A 110 -5.05 4.19 -18.34
C ARG A 110 -3.56 4.08 -18.63
N ASP A 111 -3.17 4.06 -19.91
CA ASP A 111 -1.75 4.06 -20.29
C ASP A 111 -1.01 5.28 -19.73
N VAL A 112 -1.56 6.49 -19.88
CA VAL A 112 -0.97 7.72 -19.32
C VAL A 112 -0.82 7.62 -17.81
N TYR A 113 -1.84 7.13 -17.14
CA TYR A 113 -1.87 6.99 -15.69
C TYR A 113 -0.89 5.93 -15.17
N ASP A 114 -0.93 4.71 -15.72
CA ASP A 114 -0.04 3.62 -15.32
C ASP A 114 1.43 3.97 -15.61
N MET A 115 1.74 4.58 -16.76
CA MET A 115 3.09 5.03 -17.08
C MET A 115 3.57 6.15 -16.17
N ALA A 116 2.69 7.02 -15.67
CA ALA A 116 3.03 8.01 -14.66
C ALA A 116 3.40 7.35 -13.33
N LEU A 117 2.61 6.35 -12.88
CA LEU A 117 2.90 5.59 -11.66
C LEU A 117 4.23 4.82 -11.77
N ILE A 118 4.49 4.15 -12.90
CA ILE A 118 5.75 3.45 -13.15
C ILE A 118 6.94 4.40 -13.02
N ARG A 119 6.88 5.56 -13.67
CA ARG A 119 7.96 6.56 -13.62
C ARG A 119 8.16 7.12 -12.20
N LEU A 120 7.10 7.31 -11.44
CA LEU A 120 7.17 7.74 -10.05
C LEU A 120 7.80 6.66 -9.17
N ALA A 121 7.37 5.41 -9.32
CA ALA A 121 7.93 4.28 -8.58
C ALA A 121 9.44 4.12 -8.85
N ALA A 122 9.84 4.12 -10.12
CA ALA A 122 11.25 4.00 -10.53
C ALA A 122 12.13 5.13 -9.96
N ARG A 123 11.67 6.40 -10.04
CA ARG A 123 12.44 7.54 -9.52
C ARG A 123 12.60 7.53 -8.00
N ARG A 124 11.74 6.85 -7.27
CA ARG A 124 11.68 6.85 -5.80
C ARG A 124 12.09 5.53 -5.19
N ASN A 125 12.46 4.54 -6.01
CA ASN A 125 12.75 3.17 -5.59
C ASN A 125 11.59 2.55 -4.77
N ILE A 126 10.35 2.83 -5.17
CA ILE A 126 9.17 2.17 -4.61
C ILE A 126 9.01 0.83 -5.34
N PRO A 127 8.99 -0.30 -4.63
CA PRO A 127 8.77 -1.61 -5.23
C PRO A 127 7.37 -1.78 -5.81
#